data_bdd50e9567dcbb0fb71cba199fba249c
#
_entry.id   bdd50e9567dcbb0fb71cba199fba249c
#
_cell.length_a   1.000
_cell.length_b   1.000
_cell.length_c   1.000
_cell.angle_alpha   90.00
_cell.angle_beta   90.00
_cell.angle_gamma   90.00
#
_symmetry.space_group_name_H-M   'P 1'
#
loop_
_entity.id
_entity.type
_entity.pdbx_description
1 polymer ?
#
loop_
_entity_poly.entity_id
_entity_poly.type
_entity_poly.pdbx_seq_one_letter_code
_entity_poly.pdbx_strand_id
1 'polypeptide(L)'
;CTLGEEVENIPVEKVSDTMPFLAHIAVNYDIETVDKIISWFLNIEILDYNNPRSEKRLVLPKTDEKRKLIFEMLSEMDIPIKDIRIEKDEDGNIRNIYTKHLMENGEYCEIKLEEESSGTRKLLSCLARINQCLEEGKLLIADELDAKLHPKLLRYIIELFTNPDKNKNGAQLLFTSHDISTMNKEVFRRDEIWFCAKNPYGASNLYSLVSFKKDNGKHIRNDEAYGKRYLEGRYG
;
A
#
# COMPACT_ATOMS: atom_id res chain seq x y z
N CYS A 1 -2.22 18.71 16.58
CA CYS A 1 -3.54 19.32 16.32
C CYS A 1 -4.18 19.62 17.64
N THR A 2 -4.35 20.89 17.98
CA THR A 2 -5.27 21.32 19.04
C THR A 2 -6.67 21.24 18.42
N LEU A 3 -7.47 20.32 18.90
CA LEU A 3 -8.92 20.35 18.69
C LEU A 3 -9.38 21.66 19.34
N GLY A 4 -10.06 22.53 18.56
CA GLY A 4 -10.43 23.88 19.02
C GLY A 4 -11.38 23.89 20.22
N GLU A 5 -11.73 25.08 20.71
CA GLU A 5 -12.59 25.32 21.87
C GLU A 5 -13.94 24.55 21.82
N GLU A 6 -14.39 24.17 20.63
CA GLU A 6 -15.60 23.36 20.41
C GLU A 6 -15.57 21.98 21.08
N VAL A 7 -14.38 21.41 21.30
CA VAL A 7 -14.18 20.07 21.86
C VAL A 7 -13.90 20.11 23.38
N GLU A 8 -13.42 21.24 23.92
CA GLU A 8 -13.04 21.38 25.35
C GLU A 8 -14.21 21.16 26.31
N ASN A 9 -15.44 21.40 25.86
CA ASN A 9 -16.64 21.29 26.70
C ASN A 9 -17.37 19.95 26.58
N ILE A 10 -16.84 18.98 25.82
CA ILE A 10 -17.48 17.67 25.67
C ILE A 10 -17.20 16.82 26.90
N PRO A 11 -18.24 16.32 27.62
CA PRO A 11 -18.06 15.53 28.82
C PRO A 11 -17.49 14.14 28.49
N VAL A 12 -16.21 13.93 28.80
CA VAL A 12 -15.47 12.67 28.56
C VAL A 12 -16.07 11.50 29.35
N GLU A 13 -16.71 11.76 30.48
CA GLU A 13 -17.35 10.77 31.35
C GLU A 13 -18.49 9.97 30.68
N LYS A 14 -19.03 10.47 29.58
CA LYS A 14 -20.09 9.81 28.80
C LYS A 14 -19.56 8.95 27.65
N VAL A 15 -18.25 8.89 27.45
CA VAL A 15 -17.65 8.08 26.38
C VAL A 15 -17.55 6.62 26.84
N SER A 16 -18.05 5.70 26.04
CA SER A 16 -17.92 4.26 26.30
C SER A 16 -16.46 3.83 26.22
N ASP A 17 -16.01 2.95 27.10
CA ASP A 17 -14.66 2.36 27.08
C ASP A 17 -14.35 1.58 25.81
N THR A 18 -15.36 1.24 25.03
CA THR A 18 -15.24 0.49 23.76
C THR A 18 -15.24 1.37 22.52
N MET A 19 -15.42 2.70 22.68
CA MET A 19 -15.50 3.64 21.56
C MET A 19 -14.37 4.68 21.64
N PRO A 20 -13.54 4.85 20.63
CA PRO A 20 -12.57 5.94 20.60
C PRO A 20 -13.26 7.31 20.77
N PHE A 21 -12.63 8.22 21.52
CA PHE A 21 -13.21 9.54 21.82
C PHE A 21 -13.56 10.31 20.54
N LEU A 22 -12.70 10.28 19.53
CA LEU A 22 -12.97 10.92 18.24
C LEU A 22 -14.22 10.37 17.55
N ALA A 23 -14.45 9.06 17.61
CA ALA A 23 -15.66 8.44 17.06
C ALA A 23 -16.91 8.84 17.85
N HIS A 24 -16.80 8.96 19.18
CA HIS A 24 -17.89 9.47 20.01
C HIS A 24 -18.29 10.89 19.62
N ILE A 25 -17.32 11.76 19.40
CA ILE A 25 -17.57 13.14 18.95
C ILE A 25 -18.27 13.13 17.59
N ALA A 26 -17.73 12.39 16.62
CA ALA A 26 -18.29 12.35 15.27
C ALA A 26 -19.74 11.86 15.19
N VAL A 27 -20.14 10.98 16.13
CA VAL A 27 -21.51 10.44 16.14
C VAL A 27 -22.49 11.36 16.85
N ASN A 28 -22.04 12.09 17.88
CA ASN A 28 -22.93 12.82 18.78
C ASN A 28 -22.91 14.35 18.61
N TYR A 29 -21.90 14.88 17.90
CA TYR A 29 -21.69 16.32 17.74
C TYR A 29 -21.38 16.65 16.29
N ASP A 30 -21.98 17.72 15.77
CA ASP A 30 -21.78 18.22 14.42
C ASP A 30 -20.61 19.22 14.41
N ILE A 31 -19.38 18.66 14.31
CA ILE A 31 -18.13 19.44 14.31
C ILE A 31 -17.38 19.20 13.00
N GLU A 32 -17.41 20.20 12.10
CA GLU A 32 -16.83 20.11 10.76
C GLU A 32 -15.38 19.60 10.72
N THR A 33 -14.55 20.02 11.68
CA THR A 33 -13.15 19.55 11.78
C THR A 33 -13.06 18.06 12.10
N VAL A 34 -13.95 17.57 12.97
CA VAL A 34 -14.00 16.15 13.34
C VAL A 34 -14.50 15.32 12.16
N ASP A 35 -15.50 15.78 11.45
CA ASP A 35 -16.04 15.11 10.26
C ASP A 35 -14.98 14.98 9.15
N LYS A 36 -14.18 16.03 8.93
CA LYS A 36 -13.05 15.98 8.00
C LYS A 36 -12.00 14.94 8.40
N ILE A 37 -11.66 14.86 9.70
CA ILE A 37 -10.71 13.88 10.22
C ILE A 37 -11.26 12.46 10.06
N ILE A 38 -12.51 12.21 10.44
CA ILE A 38 -13.15 10.90 10.28
C ILE A 38 -13.24 10.51 8.81
N SER A 39 -13.65 11.44 7.94
CA SER A 39 -13.71 11.19 6.50
C SER A 39 -12.34 10.82 5.93
N TRP A 40 -11.26 11.44 6.41
CA TRP A 40 -9.91 11.08 6.03
C TRP A 40 -9.55 9.66 6.47
N PHE A 41 -9.87 9.27 7.72
CA PHE A 41 -9.65 7.88 8.20
C PHE A 41 -10.46 6.85 7.41
N LEU A 42 -11.70 7.16 7.07
CA LEU A 42 -12.57 6.26 6.28
C LEU A 42 -12.11 6.12 4.83
N ASN A 43 -11.31 7.06 4.34
CA ASN A 43 -10.72 7.02 3.00
C ASN A 43 -9.36 6.31 2.94
N ILE A 44 -8.84 5.79 4.05
CA ILE A 44 -7.62 4.99 4.05
C ILE A 44 -7.93 3.61 3.45
N GLU A 45 -7.13 3.21 2.47
CA GLU A 45 -7.17 1.86 1.92
C GLU A 45 -6.12 0.97 2.61
N ILE A 46 -6.55 -0.21 3.06
CA ILE A 46 -5.67 -1.18 3.73
C ILE A 46 -5.56 -2.44 2.88
N LEU A 47 -4.34 -2.82 2.51
CA LEU A 47 -4.02 -4.09 1.88
C LEU A 47 -3.60 -5.09 2.97
N ASP A 48 -4.52 -6.00 3.29
CA ASP A 48 -4.25 -7.11 4.19
C ASP A 48 -4.11 -8.40 3.38
N TYR A 49 -2.86 -8.88 3.25
CA TYR A 49 -2.55 -10.11 2.51
C TYR A 49 -2.80 -11.39 3.31
N ASN A 50 -2.95 -11.29 4.61
CA ASN A 50 -3.30 -12.43 5.46
C ASN A 50 -4.78 -12.77 5.39
N ASN A 51 -5.59 -11.89 4.76
CA ASN A 51 -6.99 -12.14 4.52
C ASN A 51 -7.21 -12.88 3.19
N PRO A 52 -7.56 -14.19 3.18
CA PRO A 52 -7.78 -14.95 1.94
C PRO A 52 -8.88 -14.36 1.04
N ARG A 53 -9.77 -13.53 1.62
CA ARG A 53 -10.82 -12.84 0.86
C ARG A 53 -10.28 -11.68 0.02
N SER A 54 -9.13 -11.13 0.37
CA SER A 54 -8.51 -10.04 -0.41
C SER A 54 -7.98 -10.54 -1.76
N GLU A 55 -7.44 -11.76 -1.82
CA GLU A 55 -7.00 -12.39 -3.08
C GLU A 55 -8.17 -12.73 -4.01
N LYS A 56 -9.36 -13.02 -3.46
CA LYS A 56 -10.58 -13.31 -4.24
C LYS A 56 -11.34 -12.06 -4.69
N ARG A 57 -11.02 -10.90 -4.16
CA ARG A 57 -11.62 -9.63 -4.57
C ARG A 57 -10.80 -8.97 -5.68
N LEU A 58 -10.75 -9.62 -6.84
CA LEU A 58 -10.31 -8.93 -8.05
C LEU A 58 -11.37 -7.88 -8.41
N VAL A 59 -11.18 -6.66 -7.95
CA VAL A 59 -12.01 -5.53 -8.34
C VAL A 59 -11.42 -4.96 -9.63
N LEU A 60 -11.87 -5.46 -10.76
CA LEU A 60 -11.53 -4.80 -12.02
C LEU A 60 -12.33 -3.50 -12.14
N PRO A 61 -11.69 -2.43 -12.62
CA PRO A 61 -12.40 -1.21 -12.92
C PRO A 61 -13.57 -1.45 -13.89
N LYS A 62 -14.67 -0.72 -13.68
CA LYS A 62 -15.88 -0.87 -14.48
C LYS A 62 -15.76 -0.24 -15.86
N THR A 63 -14.82 0.70 -16.06
CA THR A 63 -14.62 1.40 -17.33
C THR A 63 -13.44 0.81 -18.09
N ASP A 64 -13.58 0.78 -19.43
CA ASP A 64 -12.52 0.25 -20.31
C ASP A 64 -11.23 1.04 -20.22
N GLU A 65 -11.32 2.37 -20.02
CA GLU A 65 -10.16 3.24 -19.86
C GLU A 65 -9.32 2.85 -18.62
N LYS A 66 -9.98 2.63 -17.49
CA LYS A 66 -9.29 2.22 -16.25
C LYS A 66 -8.75 0.79 -16.33
N ARG A 67 -9.44 -0.10 -17.04
CA ARG A 67 -8.93 -1.45 -17.33
C ARG A 67 -7.66 -1.39 -18.17
N LYS A 68 -7.65 -0.56 -19.21
CA LYS A 68 -6.49 -0.36 -20.07
C LYS A 68 -5.27 0.08 -19.28
N LEU A 69 -5.40 1.05 -18.35
CA LEU A 69 -4.30 1.48 -17.48
C LEU A 69 -3.69 0.32 -16.68
N ILE A 70 -4.52 -0.58 -16.12
CA ILE A 70 -4.01 -1.75 -15.38
C ILE A 70 -3.19 -2.65 -16.31
N PHE A 71 -3.64 -2.90 -17.54
CA PHE A 71 -2.90 -3.75 -18.49
C PHE A 71 -1.63 -3.07 -19.02
N GLU A 72 -1.61 -1.74 -19.13
CA GLU A 72 -0.41 -0.98 -19.42
C GLU A 72 0.60 -1.12 -18.27
N MET A 73 0.18 -0.98 -17.01
CA MET A 73 1.02 -1.21 -15.83
C MET A 73 1.59 -2.65 -15.80
N LEU A 74 0.77 -3.66 -16.09
CA LEU A 74 1.23 -5.06 -16.17
C LEU A 74 2.28 -5.22 -17.28
N SER A 75 2.08 -4.60 -18.43
CA SER A 75 3.02 -4.64 -19.53
C SER A 75 4.36 -3.95 -19.21
N GLU A 76 4.34 -2.82 -18.49
CA GLU A 76 5.56 -2.15 -17.99
C GLU A 76 6.35 -3.03 -17.00
N MET A 77 5.66 -3.96 -16.33
CA MET A 77 6.26 -4.93 -15.39
C MET A 77 6.64 -6.27 -16.05
N ASP A 78 6.67 -6.35 -17.37
CA ASP A 78 6.93 -7.59 -18.13
C ASP A 78 5.93 -8.74 -17.84
N ILE A 79 4.70 -8.41 -17.44
CA ILE A 79 3.63 -9.39 -17.23
C ILE A 79 2.74 -9.41 -18.47
N PRO A 80 2.72 -10.52 -19.24
CA PRO A 80 2.11 -10.55 -20.57
C PRO A 80 0.58 -10.74 -20.55
N ILE A 81 -0.12 -10.27 -19.51
CA ILE A 81 -1.57 -10.32 -19.41
C ILE A 81 -2.17 -9.16 -20.20
N LYS A 82 -3.03 -9.46 -21.15
CA LYS A 82 -3.65 -8.49 -22.06
C LYS A 82 -5.09 -8.16 -21.70
N ASP A 83 -5.78 -9.09 -21.03
CA ASP A 83 -7.16 -8.89 -20.57
C ASP A 83 -7.49 -9.87 -19.45
N ILE A 84 -8.62 -9.64 -18.79
CA ILE A 84 -9.19 -10.51 -17.77
C ILE A 84 -10.66 -10.72 -18.09
N ARG A 85 -11.07 -11.99 -18.20
CA ARG A 85 -12.46 -12.39 -18.36
C ARG A 85 -13.01 -12.96 -17.06
N ILE A 86 -14.17 -12.48 -16.65
CA ILE A 86 -14.87 -12.94 -15.46
C ILE A 86 -16.08 -13.75 -15.91
N GLU A 87 -16.14 -15.00 -15.49
CA GLU A 87 -17.28 -15.89 -15.65
C GLU A 87 -18.15 -15.83 -14.39
N LYS A 88 -19.45 -15.59 -14.58
CA LYS A 88 -20.43 -15.51 -13.49
C LYS A 88 -21.41 -16.65 -13.60
N ASP A 89 -21.96 -17.09 -12.47
CA ASP A 89 -23.08 -18.02 -12.39
C ASP A 89 -24.43 -17.30 -12.66
N GLU A 90 -25.50 -18.06 -12.61
CA GLU A 90 -26.87 -17.58 -12.86
C GLU A 90 -27.32 -16.56 -11.81
N ASP A 91 -26.76 -16.60 -10.62
CA ASP A 91 -27.02 -15.68 -9.52
C ASP A 91 -26.12 -14.42 -9.57
N GLY A 92 -25.23 -14.32 -10.57
CA GLY A 92 -24.31 -13.20 -10.77
C GLY A 92 -23.03 -13.26 -9.91
N ASN A 93 -22.79 -14.36 -9.17
CA ASN A 93 -21.55 -14.55 -8.42
C ASN A 93 -20.41 -14.95 -9.36
N ILE A 94 -19.18 -14.54 -8.99
CA ILE A 94 -17.99 -14.91 -9.76
C ILE A 94 -17.72 -16.41 -9.60
N ARG A 95 -17.79 -17.15 -10.72
CA ARG A 95 -17.48 -18.57 -10.79
C ARG A 95 -16.01 -18.81 -11.11
N ASN A 96 -15.50 -18.16 -12.16
CA ASN A 96 -14.11 -18.25 -12.59
C ASN A 96 -13.60 -16.89 -13.06
N ILE A 97 -12.28 -16.70 -12.97
CA ILE A 97 -11.57 -15.58 -13.55
C ILE A 97 -10.47 -16.15 -14.45
N TYR A 98 -10.37 -15.61 -15.66
CA TYR A 98 -9.37 -16.02 -16.64
C TYR A 98 -8.50 -14.83 -17.00
N THR A 99 -7.20 -15.03 -17.07
CA THR A 99 -6.21 -14.11 -17.63
C THR A 99 -5.95 -14.44 -19.09
N LYS A 100 -5.89 -13.44 -19.93
CA LYS A 100 -5.69 -13.57 -21.38
C LYS A 100 -4.26 -13.20 -21.74
N HIS A 101 -3.52 -14.16 -22.29
CA HIS A 101 -2.12 -14.00 -22.69
C HIS A 101 -1.97 -14.00 -24.20
N LEU A 102 -1.06 -13.15 -24.70
CA LEU A 102 -0.66 -13.18 -26.12
C LEU A 102 0.45 -14.22 -26.27
N MET A 103 0.23 -15.19 -27.17
CA MET A 103 1.21 -16.21 -27.51
C MET A 103 2.15 -15.75 -28.63
N GLU A 104 3.29 -16.42 -28.80
CA GLU A 104 4.28 -16.12 -29.85
C GLU A 104 3.74 -16.21 -31.28
N ASN A 105 2.73 -17.09 -31.49
CA ASN A 105 2.05 -17.23 -32.79
C ASN A 105 1.03 -16.12 -33.07
N GLY A 106 0.88 -15.13 -32.17
CA GLY A 106 -0.09 -14.04 -32.29
C GLY A 106 -1.51 -14.38 -31.83
N GLU A 107 -1.76 -15.61 -31.41
CA GLU A 107 -3.05 -16.02 -30.85
C GLU A 107 -3.12 -15.71 -29.35
N TYR A 108 -4.33 -15.75 -28.81
CA TYR A 108 -4.55 -15.58 -27.39
C TYR A 108 -4.87 -16.91 -26.72
N CYS A 109 -4.30 -17.18 -25.55
CA CYS A 109 -4.76 -18.24 -24.68
C CYS A 109 -5.33 -17.66 -23.37
N GLU A 110 -6.26 -18.38 -22.78
CA GLU A 110 -6.83 -18.06 -21.48
C GLU A 110 -6.35 -19.08 -20.46
N ILE A 111 -5.87 -18.59 -19.32
CA ILE A 111 -5.41 -19.37 -18.18
C ILE A 111 -6.29 -18.98 -16.99
N LYS A 112 -6.71 -19.93 -16.15
CA LYS A 112 -7.42 -19.60 -14.92
C LYS A 112 -6.53 -18.80 -14.00
N LEU A 113 -7.06 -17.77 -13.35
CA LEU A 113 -6.31 -16.94 -12.40
C LEU A 113 -5.63 -17.78 -11.31
N GLU A 114 -6.23 -18.90 -10.91
CA GLU A 114 -5.68 -19.83 -9.92
C GLU A 114 -4.40 -20.54 -10.39
N GLU A 115 -4.20 -20.65 -11.70
CA GLU A 115 -3.03 -21.27 -12.35
C GLU A 115 -1.89 -20.27 -12.55
N GLU A 116 -2.15 -18.96 -12.38
CA GLU A 116 -1.13 -17.92 -12.39
C GLU A 116 -0.16 -18.04 -11.22
N SER A 117 1.02 -17.46 -11.38
CA SER A 117 1.98 -17.37 -10.28
C SER A 117 1.37 -16.64 -9.07
N SER A 118 1.81 -17.01 -7.87
CA SER A 118 1.33 -16.35 -6.66
C SER A 118 1.64 -14.85 -6.64
N GLY A 119 2.75 -14.43 -7.26
CA GLY A 119 3.12 -13.02 -7.42
C GLY A 119 2.18 -12.28 -8.38
N THR A 120 1.86 -12.89 -9.52
CA THR A 120 0.89 -12.34 -10.50
C THR A 120 -0.49 -12.15 -9.87
N ARG A 121 -0.97 -13.18 -9.16
CA ARG A 121 -2.28 -13.11 -8.46
C ARG A 121 -2.30 -11.99 -7.41
N LYS A 122 -1.25 -11.89 -6.60
CA LYS A 122 -1.10 -10.84 -5.60
C LYS A 122 -1.13 -9.47 -6.26
N LEU A 123 -0.32 -9.27 -7.30
CA LEU A 123 -0.24 -8.00 -8.01
C LEU A 123 -1.60 -7.59 -8.57
N LEU A 124 -2.30 -8.49 -9.27
CA LEU A 124 -3.62 -8.23 -9.83
C LEU A 124 -4.64 -7.83 -8.75
N SER A 125 -4.58 -8.45 -7.57
CA SER A 125 -5.46 -8.10 -6.45
C SER A 125 -5.20 -6.71 -5.88
N CYS A 126 -3.97 -6.19 -6.03
CA CYS A 126 -3.56 -4.90 -5.50
C CYS A 126 -3.75 -3.76 -6.49
N LEU A 127 -3.50 -4.01 -7.79
CA LEU A 127 -3.41 -2.95 -8.82
C LEU A 127 -4.66 -2.07 -8.89
N ALA A 128 -5.85 -2.67 -8.77
CA ALA A 128 -7.09 -1.91 -8.80
C ALA A 128 -7.19 -0.91 -7.63
N ARG A 129 -6.74 -1.33 -6.44
CA ARG A 129 -6.73 -0.46 -5.25
C ARG A 129 -5.63 0.58 -5.32
N ILE A 130 -4.45 0.19 -5.80
CA ILE A 130 -3.34 1.12 -6.05
C ILE A 130 -3.80 2.22 -7.01
N ASN A 131 -4.40 1.83 -8.14
CA ASN A 131 -4.91 2.78 -9.12
C ASN A 131 -5.97 3.71 -8.52
N GLN A 132 -6.91 3.18 -7.75
CA GLN A 132 -7.92 3.98 -7.05
C GLN A 132 -7.26 4.98 -6.08
N CYS A 133 -6.27 4.55 -5.28
CA CYS A 133 -5.56 5.46 -4.38
C CYS A 133 -4.85 6.59 -5.14
N LEU A 134 -4.19 6.28 -6.27
CA LEU A 134 -3.52 7.27 -7.11
C LEU A 134 -4.50 8.27 -7.73
N GLU A 135 -5.68 7.80 -8.16
CA GLU A 135 -6.72 8.67 -8.73
C GLU A 135 -7.38 9.57 -7.68
N GLU A 136 -7.60 9.07 -6.46
CA GLU A 136 -8.34 9.76 -5.42
C GLU A 136 -7.43 10.47 -4.39
N GLY A 137 -6.10 10.36 -4.54
CA GLY A 137 -5.14 10.98 -3.62
C GLY A 137 -5.17 10.38 -2.21
N LYS A 138 -5.48 9.08 -2.08
CA LYS A 138 -5.65 8.39 -0.80
C LYS A 138 -4.35 7.88 -0.20
N LEU A 139 -4.38 7.58 1.10
CA LEU A 139 -3.35 6.81 1.78
C LEU A 139 -3.63 5.31 1.59
N LEU A 140 -2.64 4.59 1.05
CA LEU A 140 -2.59 3.14 1.00
C LEU A 140 -1.68 2.61 2.10
N ILE A 141 -2.19 1.72 2.95
CA ILE A 141 -1.41 1.02 3.97
C ILE A 141 -1.28 -0.45 3.55
N ALA A 142 -0.05 -0.98 3.53
CA ALA A 142 0.21 -2.37 3.18
C ALA A 142 1.21 -3.00 4.14
N ASP A 143 0.82 -4.09 4.79
CA ASP A 143 1.75 -4.89 5.59
C ASP A 143 2.42 -5.93 4.71
N GLU A 144 3.75 -6.10 4.86
CA GLU A 144 4.57 -7.01 4.06
C GLU A 144 4.32 -6.88 2.54
N LEU A 145 4.39 -5.65 2.01
CA LEU A 145 4.12 -5.38 0.60
C LEU A 145 4.99 -6.23 -0.35
N ASP A 146 6.22 -6.56 0.06
CA ASP A 146 7.17 -7.39 -0.69
C ASP A 146 6.80 -8.88 -0.73
N ALA A 147 5.98 -9.37 0.21
CA ALA A 147 5.66 -10.79 0.28
C ALA A 147 5.10 -11.32 -1.07
N LYS A 148 5.70 -12.38 -1.61
CA LYS A 148 5.39 -13.01 -2.91
C LYS A 148 5.62 -12.11 -4.15
N LEU A 149 6.10 -10.87 -4.01
CA LEU A 149 6.43 -10.01 -5.16
C LEU A 149 7.91 -10.15 -5.53
N HIS A 150 8.18 -10.14 -6.83
CA HIS A 150 9.56 -9.98 -7.29
C HIS A 150 10.04 -8.54 -6.98
N PRO A 151 11.30 -8.31 -6.59
CA PRO A 151 11.82 -6.99 -6.24
C PRO A 151 11.55 -5.89 -7.30
N LYS A 152 11.57 -6.24 -8.59
CA LYS A 152 11.20 -5.31 -9.67
C LYS A 152 9.75 -4.83 -9.55
N LEU A 153 8.82 -5.72 -9.18
CA LEU A 153 7.40 -5.39 -9.03
C LEU A 153 7.19 -4.49 -7.81
N LEU A 154 7.87 -4.79 -6.70
CA LEU A 154 7.85 -3.94 -5.51
C LEU A 154 8.36 -2.54 -5.84
N ARG A 155 9.52 -2.44 -6.51
CA ARG A 155 10.08 -1.16 -6.94
C ARG A 155 9.11 -0.38 -7.83
N TYR A 156 8.48 -1.04 -8.79
CA TYR A 156 7.50 -0.39 -9.67
C TYR A 156 6.31 0.18 -8.88
N ILE A 157 5.76 -0.58 -7.93
CA ILE A 157 4.67 -0.10 -7.07
C ILE A 157 5.11 1.15 -6.29
N ILE A 158 6.31 1.14 -5.70
CA ILE A 158 6.84 2.30 -4.98
C ILE A 158 6.97 3.51 -5.94
N GLU A 159 7.49 3.30 -7.14
CA GLU A 159 7.64 4.35 -8.16
C GLU A 159 6.30 4.98 -8.58
N LEU A 160 5.19 4.23 -8.55
CA LEU A 160 3.87 4.80 -8.81
C LEU A 160 3.50 5.91 -7.81
N PHE A 161 3.92 5.80 -6.55
CA PHE A 161 3.63 6.78 -5.51
C PHE A 161 4.69 7.90 -5.41
N THR A 162 5.94 7.61 -5.74
CA THR A 162 7.06 8.57 -5.63
C THR A 162 7.26 9.42 -6.89
N ASN A 163 6.79 8.96 -8.05
CA ASN A 163 6.91 9.69 -9.31
C ASN A 163 5.77 10.71 -9.46
N PRO A 164 6.05 12.03 -9.50
CA PRO A 164 5.03 13.06 -9.61
C PRO A 164 4.24 13.01 -10.93
N ASP A 165 4.78 12.44 -12.00
CA ASP A 165 4.07 12.28 -13.27
C ASP A 165 2.99 11.19 -13.19
N LYS A 166 3.21 10.17 -12.35
CA LYS A 166 2.25 9.07 -12.10
C LYS A 166 1.29 9.40 -10.95
N ASN A 167 1.79 10.04 -9.91
CA ASN A 167 1.03 10.41 -8.70
C ASN A 167 0.62 11.88 -8.69
N LYS A 168 -0.31 12.24 -9.56
CA LYS A 168 -0.76 13.63 -9.74
C LYS A 168 -1.61 14.17 -8.60
N ASN A 169 -2.28 13.28 -7.86
CA ASN A 169 -3.21 13.66 -6.80
C ASN A 169 -2.63 13.51 -5.39
N GLY A 170 -1.31 13.25 -5.28
CA GLY A 170 -0.61 13.19 -3.99
C GLY A 170 -1.00 12.00 -3.12
N ALA A 171 -1.33 10.87 -3.70
CA ALA A 171 -1.55 9.63 -2.96
C ALA A 171 -0.31 9.26 -2.14
N GLN A 172 -0.52 8.62 -1.00
CA GLN A 172 0.55 8.22 -0.09
C GLN A 172 0.60 6.70 0.06
N LEU A 173 1.81 6.15 0.23
CA LEU A 173 2.04 4.74 0.49
C LEU A 173 2.77 4.59 1.83
N LEU A 174 2.14 3.91 2.78
CA LEU A 174 2.76 3.45 4.02
C LEU A 174 2.83 1.92 3.98
N PHE A 175 4.03 1.36 4.05
CA PHE A 175 4.16 -0.09 3.98
C PHE A 175 5.28 -0.61 4.87
N THR A 176 5.16 -1.89 5.26
CA THR A 176 6.24 -2.66 5.85
C THR A 176 6.85 -3.58 4.79
N SER A 177 8.15 -3.87 4.91
CA SER A 177 8.86 -4.76 4.01
C SER A 177 10.06 -5.40 4.68
N HIS A 178 10.35 -6.63 4.31
CA HIS A 178 11.60 -7.33 4.61
C HIS A 178 12.62 -7.21 3.45
N ASP A 179 12.20 -6.68 2.30
CA ASP A 179 13.10 -6.49 1.16
C ASP A 179 13.99 -5.25 1.34
N ILE A 180 15.28 -5.49 1.32
CA ILE A 180 16.30 -4.43 1.40
C ILE A 180 16.79 -3.96 0.04
N SER A 181 16.41 -4.62 -1.06
CA SER A 181 16.88 -4.28 -2.40
C SER A 181 16.40 -2.91 -2.86
N THR A 182 15.22 -2.51 -2.38
CA THR A 182 14.64 -1.18 -2.62
C THR A 182 15.15 -0.11 -1.66
N MET A 183 15.84 -0.49 -0.57
CA MET A 183 16.34 0.44 0.46
C MET A 183 17.61 1.15 -0.01
N ASN A 184 17.45 2.12 -0.89
CA ASN A 184 18.52 2.90 -1.45
C ASN A 184 18.09 4.36 -1.74
N LYS A 185 19.06 5.24 -1.97
CA LYS A 185 18.86 6.68 -2.19
C LYS A 185 18.13 7.04 -3.49
N GLU A 186 18.05 6.12 -4.44
CA GLU A 186 17.37 6.32 -5.72
C GLU A 186 15.86 6.14 -5.58
N VAL A 187 15.44 5.36 -4.57
CA VAL A 187 14.04 5.03 -4.30
C VAL A 187 13.50 5.87 -3.16
N PHE A 188 14.27 6.03 -2.08
CA PHE A 188 13.80 6.70 -0.85
C PHE A 188 14.73 7.79 -0.36
N ARG A 189 14.14 8.85 0.21
CA ARG A 189 14.84 9.77 1.09
C ARG A 189 15.06 9.12 2.46
N ARG A 190 16.02 9.62 3.23
CA ARG A 190 16.34 9.10 4.58
C ARG A 190 15.19 9.25 5.58
N ASP A 191 14.39 10.28 5.43
CA ASP A 191 13.24 10.57 6.30
C ASP A 191 12.05 9.64 6.00
N GLU A 192 12.04 8.97 4.85
CA GLU A 192 11.03 7.99 4.46
C GLU A 192 11.34 6.58 4.97
N ILE A 193 12.58 6.30 5.41
CA ILE A 193 12.99 4.99 5.88
C ILE A 193 12.93 4.95 7.41
N TRP A 194 12.16 3.99 7.93
CA TRP A 194 11.97 3.77 9.35
C TRP A 194 12.30 2.32 9.70
N PHE A 195 12.90 2.12 10.88
CA PHE A 195 13.23 0.81 11.43
C PHE A 195 12.38 0.52 12.65
N CYS A 196 11.92 -0.73 12.74
CA CYS A 196 11.26 -1.25 13.92
C CYS A 196 12.17 -2.33 14.54
N ALA A 197 12.69 -2.07 15.72
CA ALA A 197 13.56 -3.00 16.45
C ALA A 197 12.94 -3.36 17.80
N LYS A 198 13.15 -4.61 18.25
CA LYS A 198 12.78 -5.04 19.60
C LYS A 198 13.95 -4.87 20.54
N ASN A 199 13.71 -4.30 21.70
CA ASN A 199 14.68 -4.29 22.78
C ASN A 199 14.76 -5.67 23.48
N PRO A 200 15.74 -5.90 24.37
CA PRO A 200 15.87 -7.17 25.11
C PRO A 200 14.63 -7.56 25.95
N TYR A 201 13.76 -6.62 26.26
CA TYR A 201 12.52 -6.84 27.02
C TYR A 201 11.30 -7.09 26.11
N GLY A 202 11.50 -7.18 24.79
CA GLY A 202 10.46 -7.43 23.82
C GLY A 202 9.63 -6.20 23.41
N ALA A 203 9.93 -5.01 23.94
CA ALA A 203 9.26 -3.79 23.52
C ALA A 203 9.81 -3.30 22.18
N SER A 204 8.92 -2.85 21.29
CA SER A 204 9.29 -2.33 19.98
C SER A 204 9.66 -0.84 20.06
N ASN A 205 10.74 -0.48 19.38
CA ASN A 205 11.17 0.89 19.18
C ASN A 205 11.10 1.23 17.69
N LEU A 206 10.53 2.39 17.37
CA LEU A 206 10.45 2.91 16.01
C LEU A 206 11.38 4.13 15.88
N TYR A 207 12.26 4.12 14.88
CA TYR A 207 13.18 5.23 14.62
C TYR A 207 13.48 5.39 13.13
N SER A 208 13.70 6.63 12.69
CA SER A 208 13.97 6.90 11.28
C SER A 208 15.48 6.87 10.99
N LEU A 209 15.82 6.56 9.75
CA LEU A 209 17.21 6.58 9.27
C LEU A 209 17.83 7.98 9.41
N VAL A 210 17.05 9.06 9.33
CA VAL A 210 17.54 10.43 9.50
C VAL A 210 17.91 10.74 10.95
N SER A 211 17.26 10.09 11.91
CA SER A 211 17.54 10.27 13.34
C SER A 211 18.79 9.52 13.78
N PHE A 212 19.24 8.57 12.98
CA PHE A 212 20.39 7.75 13.32
C PHE A 212 21.70 8.56 13.20
N LYS A 213 22.54 8.47 14.23
CA LYS A 213 23.86 9.11 14.26
C LYS A 213 24.93 8.02 14.37
N LYS A 214 26.01 8.19 13.63
CA LYS A 214 27.21 7.34 13.77
C LYS A 214 27.87 7.56 15.14
N ASP A 215 28.75 6.65 15.57
CA ASP A 215 29.51 6.74 16.84
C ASP A 215 30.26 8.08 17.01
N ASN A 216 30.61 8.73 15.89
CA ASN A 216 31.25 10.06 15.88
C ASN A 216 30.25 11.23 15.92
N GLY A 217 28.97 11.00 16.18
CA GLY A 217 27.89 11.97 16.24
C GLY A 217 27.44 12.55 14.90
N LYS A 218 28.03 12.12 13.77
CA LYS A 218 27.64 12.59 12.44
C LYS A 218 26.42 11.83 11.91
N HIS A 219 25.55 12.54 11.22
CA HIS A 219 24.42 11.93 10.51
C HIS A 219 24.91 11.03 9.36
N ILE A 220 24.07 10.08 8.99
CA ILE A 220 24.29 9.25 7.81
C ILE A 220 24.34 10.12 6.56
N ARG A 221 25.29 9.84 5.68
CA ARG A 221 25.44 10.58 4.41
C ARG A 221 24.42 10.07 3.39
N ASN A 222 24.01 10.98 2.51
CA ASN A 222 23.06 10.63 1.42
C ASN A 222 23.64 9.67 0.38
N ASP A 223 24.97 9.52 0.32
CA ASP A 223 25.67 8.65 -0.62
C ASP A 223 25.96 7.25 -0.05
N GLU A 224 25.47 6.92 1.13
CA GLU A 224 25.65 5.59 1.72
C GLU A 224 24.69 4.56 1.11
N ALA A 225 25.17 3.33 0.98
CA ALA A 225 24.35 2.18 0.59
C ALA A 225 23.53 1.70 1.79
N TYR A 226 22.32 2.22 1.96
CA TYR A 226 21.50 1.99 3.16
C TYR A 226 21.25 0.50 3.43
N GLY A 227 20.84 -0.28 2.43
CA GLY A 227 20.58 -1.70 2.59
C GLY A 227 21.82 -2.50 3.03
N LYS A 228 23.00 -2.19 2.44
CA LYS A 228 24.27 -2.83 2.86
C LYS A 228 24.59 -2.51 4.33
N ARG A 229 24.44 -1.26 4.74
CA ARG A 229 24.72 -0.83 6.12
C ARG A 229 23.77 -1.43 7.13
N TYR A 230 22.51 -1.60 6.73
CA TYR A 230 21.53 -2.32 7.55
C TYR A 230 21.96 -3.77 7.82
N LEU A 231 22.38 -4.49 6.77
CA LEU A 231 22.91 -5.87 6.91
C LEU A 231 24.17 -5.97 7.75
N GLU A 232 24.98 -4.90 7.79
CA GLU A 232 26.17 -4.82 8.66
C GLU A 232 25.80 -4.51 10.13
N GLY A 233 24.51 -4.42 10.49
CA GLY A 233 24.03 -4.09 11.82
C GLY A 233 24.37 -2.66 12.26
N ARG A 234 24.52 -1.72 11.31
CA ARG A 234 24.94 -0.35 11.61
C ARG A 234 23.81 0.60 11.99
N TYR A 235 22.58 0.15 11.90
CA TYR A 235 21.39 0.93 12.19
C TYR A 235 20.55 0.34 13.35
N GLY A 236 21.11 -0.54 14.16
CA GLY A 236 20.45 -1.12 15.32
C GLY A 236 20.91 -2.50 15.66
#